data_346274ce55f009fd9eb8ba5b8449f435
#
_entry.id   346274ce55f009fd9eb8ba5b8449f435
#
_cell.length_a   1.000
_cell.length_b   1.000
_cell.length_c   1.000
_cell.angle_alpha   90.00
_cell.angle_beta   90.00
_cell.angle_gamma   90.00
#
_symmetry.space_group_name_H-M   'P 1'
#
loop_
_entity.id
_entity.type
_entity.pdbx_description
1 polymer ?
#
loop_
_entity_poly.entity_id
_entity_poly.type
_entity_poly.pdbx_seq_one_letter_code
_entity_poly.pdbx_strand_id
1 'polypeptide(L)'
;MKKRIRLLLISISIPFLASVTNAKEILPPGPIYTYTLSSNGTVDSYDEAMAVSCLQGILNRDSTMVYVLYNSTTRPTRPDYWLDIMMSEERWLSGRELKVLDNIDSLYELAEEKVKGAIIWDPDVPASMNVATTIAGIEDGIVFSPEYAEKYLAKWGLPVIKDLRGMFTGSETGSKKNDAYRWAIREYLSKGLCSDHLLCLYEDPFSTRERGDIVYVVTRDWAVKNRSFVYDLSPWGDEAPKDDPDQELGTDLATYHIMLGEILNQTAGEQMTEVAGFFSFSKYSNIPGHPSKHDPVPTEWETVYIISPYNCYQNTVAHNCYNQSLHSQAPSVMLKQHRPPLKELENKTYICILMADYDSGTPLYEFLLKFWNDKKRGDIPLLWGINPNLVETYPDIISYFYETHSENDYFAADASAAGYMNPNRIETEYLPLFINHNQKFYNQLDMTLSPMVLDWDEPSADVKDAFTQFSPDGFATIVMDLHNSGGRSPEPHVWKGMPVMNLLNPVNQITNSDVSADIMSAHIPLKYTCVPTFYFFRIVWSSPFQVINTIELLKEKRPELDIEVLDPYNFFNMFKEHYSEQ
;
A
#
# COMPACT_ATOMS: atom_id res chain seq x y z
N MET A 1 -54.08 -41.55 -45.34
CA MET A 1 -53.79 -40.09 -45.29
C MET A 1 -52.68 -39.82 -44.30
N LYS A 2 -51.43 -39.60 -44.77
CA LYS A 2 -50.26 -39.31 -43.94
C LYS A 2 -50.01 -37.79 -44.00
N LYS A 3 -50.19 -37.08 -42.91
CA LYS A 3 -49.79 -35.65 -42.76
C LYS A 3 -48.33 -35.59 -42.43
N ARG A 4 -47.50 -34.96 -43.28
CA ARG A 4 -46.10 -34.58 -43.02
C ARG A 4 -46.11 -33.28 -42.30
N ILE A 5 -45.49 -33.24 -41.08
CA ILE A 5 -45.19 -32.05 -40.38
C ILE A 5 -43.79 -31.61 -40.84
N ARG A 6 -43.65 -30.38 -41.37
CA ARG A 6 -42.40 -29.71 -41.68
C ARG A 6 -41.96 -28.95 -40.41
N LEU A 7 -40.83 -29.34 -39.83
CA LEU A 7 -40.15 -28.54 -38.83
C LEU A 7 -39.44 -27.40 -39.54
N LEU A 8 -39.79 -26.18 -39.16
CA LEU A 8 -39.07 -24.97 -39.54
C LEU A 8 -37.97 -24.74 -38.47
N LEU A 9 -36.72 -24.90 -38.86
CA LEU A 9 -35.57 -24.50 -38.05
C LEU A 9 -35.37 -22.99 -38.20
N ILE A 10 -35.72 -22.23 -37.17
CA ILE A 10 -35.37 -20.80 -37.06
C ILE A 10 -33.99 -20.73 -36.43
N SER A 11 -32.98 -20.39 -37.24
CA SER A 11 -31.66 -20.05 -36.74
C SER A 11 -31.70 -18.65 -36.12
N ILE A 12 -31.66 -18.58 -34.79
CA ILE A 12 -31.48 -17.32 -34.08
C ILE A 12 -29.97 -17.03 -34.05
N SER A 13 -29.56 -16.13 -34.91
CA SER A 13 -28.21 -15.52 -34.81
C SER A 13 -28.22 -14.54 -33.62
N ILE A 14 -27.58 -14.92 -32.55
CA ILE A 14 -27.25 -14.02 -31.42
C ILE A 14 -26.09 -13.13 -31.89
N PRO A 15 -26.25 -11.80 -31.96
CA PRO A 15 -25.13 -10.96 -32.24
C PRO A 15 -24.19 -11.00 -31.00
N PHE A 16 -22.97 -11.43 -31.22
CA PHE A 16 -21.88 -11.27 -30.27
C PHE A 16 -21.67 -9.75 -30.10
N LEU A 17 -22.25 -9.16 -29.06
CA LEU A 17 -21.84 -7.84 -28.61
C LEU A 17 -20.41 -7.99 -28.05
N ALA A 18 -19.43 -7.64 -28.88
CA ALA A 18 -18.10 -7.37 -28.39
C ALA A 18 -18.25 -6.23 -27.38
N SER A 19 -18.02 -6.53 -26.11
CA SER A 19 -17.84 -5.50 -25.09
C SER A 19 -16.63 -4.66 -25.52
N VAL A 20 -16.91 -3.47 -26.02
CA VAL A 20 -15.89 -2.44 -26.17
C VAL A 20 -15.44 -2.11 -24.75
N THR A 21 -14.34 -2.72 -24.33
CA THR A 21 -13.57 -2.20 -23.19
C THR A 21 -13.27 -0.76 -23.54
N ASN A 22 -13.73 0.17 -22.72
CA ASN A 22 -13.35 1.57 -22.79
C ASN A 22 -11.82 1.61 -22.65
N ALA A 23 -11.12 1.62 -23.80
CA ALA A 23 -9.76 2.08 -23.84
C ALA A 23 -9.81 3.52 -23.30
N LYS A 24 -9.17 3.77 -22.16
CA LYS A 24 -8.90 5.15 -21.72
C LYS A 24 -8.44 5.91 -22.96
N GLU A 25 -9.12 6.97 -23.30
CA GLU A 25 -8.71 7.84 -24.39
C GLU A 25 -7.22 8.15 -24.22
N ILE A 26 -6.42 7.82 -25.22
CA ILE A 26 -5.00 8.16 -25.23
C ILE A 26 -4.96 9.68 -25.26
N LEU A 27 -4.63 10.29 -24.11
CA LEU A 27 -4.50 11.73 -23.98
C LEU A 27 -3.52 12.23 -25.04
N PRO A 28 -3.80 13.38 -25.69
CA PRO A 28 -2.89 13.93 -26.69
C PRO A 28 -1.50 14.14 -26.08
N PRO A 29 -0.43 13.86 -26.82
CA PRO A 29 0.93 13.91 -26.32
C PRO A 29 1.39 15.35 -26.02
N GLY A 30 0.99 15.86 -24.85
CA GLY A 30 1.55 17.11 -24.30
C GLY A 30 2.91 16.84 -23.62
N PRO A 31 3.69 17.89 -23.31
CA PRO A 31 4.94 17.75 -22.59
C PRO A 31 4.71 17.25 -21.16
N ILE A 32 5.74 16.65 -20.56
CA ILE A 32 5.83 16.42 -19.12
C ILE A 32 6.62 17.59 -18.54
N TYR A 33 6.04 18.25 -17.56
CA TYR A 33 6.71 19.31 -16.82
C TYR A 33 7.39 18.72 -15.59
N THR A 34 8.66 19.02 -15.39
CA THR A 34 9.40 18.59 -14.21
C THR A 34 9.67 19.79 -13.30
N TYR A 35 9.45 19.59 -12.02
CA TYR A 35 9.78 20.54 -10.96
C TYR A 35 10.66 19.86 -9.92
N THR A 36 11.75 20.55 -9.49
CA THR A 36 12.67 19.97 -8.50
C THR A 36 12.46 20.61 -7.14
N LEU A 37 11.98 19.82 -6.19
CA LEU A 37 11.93 20.21 -4.76
C LEU A 37 13.29 19.99 -4.11
N SER A 38 13.69 20.98 -3.31
CA SER A 38 14.89 20.90 -2.47
C SER A 38 14.50 20.68 -1.01
N SER A 39 14.94 19.56 -0.44
CA SER A 39 14.79 19.32 1.00
C SER A 39 15.94 19.97 1.75
N ASN A 40 15.75 21.21 2.17
CA ASN A 40 16.75 22.00 2.89
C ASN A 40 16.61 21.89 4.42
N GLY A 41 15.65 21.11 4.92
CA GLY A 41 15.35 21.02 6.34
C GLY A 41 14.79 22.32 6.93
N THR A 42 14.03 23.09 6.15
CA THR A 42 13.46 24.37 6.57
C THR A 42 11.94 24.36 6.46
N VAL A 43 11.29 25.20 7.25
CA VAL A 43 9.84 25.44 7.19
C VAL A 43 9.41 25.91 5.80
N ASP A 44 10.20 26.79 5.16
CA ASP A 44 9.88 27.29 3.81
C ASP A 44 9.89 26.15 2.77
N SER A 45 10.84 25.22 2.83
CA SER A 45 10.85 24.05 1.94
C SER A 45 9.68 23.09 2.18
N TYR A 46 9.23 22.97 3.42
CA TYR A 46 8.04 22.19 3.74
C TYR A 46 6.76 22.81 3.17
N ASP A 47 6.59 24.12 3.38
CA ASP A 47 5.42 24.86 2.89
C ASP A 47 5.40 24.91 1.34
N GLU A 48 6.58 25.02 0.70
CA GLU A 48 6.70 24.89 -0.76
C GLU A 48 6.27 23.50 -1.24
N ALA A 49 6.74 22.43 -0.60
CA ALA A 49 6.38 21.08 -0.95
C ALA A 49 4.87 20.83 -0.81
N MET A 50 4.23 21.43 0.22
CA MET A 50 2.78 21.36 0.39
C MET A 50 2.03 22.04 -0.77
N ALA A 51 2.44 23.23 -1.16
CA ALA A 51 1.83 23.95 -2.28
C ALA A 51 2.06 23.21 -3.61
N VAL A 52 3.28 22.70 -3.85
CA VAL A 52 3.62 21.90 -5.03
C VAL A 52 2.77 20.63 -5.11
N SER A 53 2.56 19.94 -4.00
CA SER A 53 1.71 18.73 -3.97
C SER A 53 0.25 19.02 -4.33
N CYS A 54 -0.30 20.17 -3.88
CA CYS A 54 -1.63 20.59 -4.30
C CYS A 54 -1.70 20.87 -5.80
N LEU A 55 -0.75 21.66 -6.31
CA LEU A 55 -0.66 21.99 -7.74
C LEU A 55 -0.50 20.74 -8.60
N GLN A 56 0.38 19.82 -8.21
CA GLN A 56 0.59 18.55 -8.89
C GLN A 56 -0.68 17.70 -8.91
N GLY A 57 -1.36 17.55 -7.78
CA GLY A 57 -2.61 16.79 -7.68
C GLY A 57 -3.72 17.34 -8.57
N ILE A 58 -3.89 18.67 -8.60
CA ILE A 58 -4.87 19.36 -9.47
C ILE A 58 -4.51 19.18 -10.95
N LEU A 59 -3.25 19.40 -11.33
CA LEU A 59 -2.79 19.31 -12.72
C LEU A 59 -2.86 17.88 -13.25
N ASN A 60 -2.51 16.89 -12.43
CA ASN A 60 -2.51 15.48 -12.81
C ASN A 60 -3.87 14.80 -12.66
N ARG A 61 -4.95 15.52 -12.32
CA ARG A 61 -6.28 14.91 -12.16
C ARG A 61 -6.82 14.34 -13.46
N ASP A 62 -6.76 15.12 -14.53
CA ASP A 62 -7.36 14.80 -15.82
C ASP A 62 -6.32 14.56 -16.94
N SER A 63 -5.06 14.87 -16.68
CA SER A 63 -3.99 14.74 -17.66
C SER A 63 -2.64 14.48 -16.99
N THR A 64 -1.78 13.77 -17.66
CA THR A 64 -0.41 13.55 -17.21
C THR A 64 0.43 14.77 -17.54
N MET A 65 0.77 15.57 -16.54
CA MET A 65 1.44 16.84 -16.75
C MET A 65 2.70 17.05 -15.92
N VAL A 66 2.65 16.83 -14.61
CA VAL A 66 3.71 17.25 -13.69
C VAL A 66 4.34 16.05 -12.98
N TYR A 67 5.65 15.98 -13.07
CA TYR A 67 6.51 15.05 -12.36
C TYR A 67 7.48 15.81 -11.45
N VAL A 68 7.46 15.49 -10.16
CA VAL A 68 8.29 16.18 -9.16
C VAL A 68 9.55 15.38 -8.89
N LEU A 69 10.71 16.03 -9.04
CA LEU A 69 12.03 15.52 -8.70
C LEU A 69 12.43 16.02 -7.31
N TYR A 70 13.33 15.28 -6.65
CA TYR A 70 13.75 15.59 -5.28
C TYR A 70 15.25 15.62 -5.16
N ASN A 71 15.74 16.72 -4.58
CA ASN A 71 17.10 16.80 -4.09
C ASN A 71 17.08 16.66 -2.57
N SER A 72 17.28 15.43 -2.09
CA SER A 72 17.42 15.17 -0.65
C SER A 72 18.82 14.68 -0.34
N THR A 73 19.43 15.29 0.68
CA THR A 73 20.75 14.87 1.20
C THR A 73 20.63 13.76 2.23
N THR A 74 19.45 13.59 2.83
CA THR A 74 19.21 12.66 3.94
C THR A 74 18.57 11.36 3.53
N ARG A 75 17.78 11.39 2.45
CA ARG A 75 17.10 10.20 1.91
C ARG A 75 17.19 10.24 0.39
N PRO A 76 18.18 9.55 -0.21
CA PRO A 76 18.27 9.47 -1.66
C PRO A 76 17.04 8.73 -2.17
N THR A 77 16.24 9.44 -2.91
CA THR A 77 15.12 8.89 -3.68
C THR A 77 15.55 8.74 -5.13
N ARG A 78 14.90 7.87 -5.88
CA ARG A 78 15.23 7.61 -7.28
C ARG A 78 14.07 7.98 -8.23
N PRO A 79 13.36 9.11 -8.03
CA PRO A 79 12.31 9.52 -8.98
C PRO A 79 12.88 9.77 -10.38
N ASP A 80 14.13 10.23 -10.49
CA ASP A 80 14.86 10.37 -11.76
C ASP A 80 14.94 9.05 -12.52
N TYR A 81 15.31 7.95 -11.84
CA TYR A 81 15.40 6.62 -12.44
C TYR A 81 14.07 6.18 -13.06
N TRP A 82 12.96 6.33 -12.32
CA TRP A 82 11.66 5.93 -12.83
C TRP A 82 11.16 6.83 -13.97
N LEU A 83 11.47 8.12 -13.94
CA LEU A 83 11.19 9.00 -15.05
C LEU A 83 11.93 8.57 -16.31
N ASP A 84 13.23 8.25 -16.19
CA ASP A 84 14.06 7.74 -17.28
C ASP A 84 13.49 6.43 -17.87
N ILE A 85 13.05 5.50 -17.00
CA ILE A 85 12.38 4.28 -17.43
C ILE A 85 11.09 4.57 -18.18
N MET A 86 10.19 5.40 -17.64
CA MET A 86 8.92 5.73 -18.26
C MET A 86 9.08 6.42 -19.63
N MET A 87 10.15 7.21 -19.79
CA MET A 87 10.47 7.95 -21.01
C MET A 87 11.24 7.12 -22.05
N SER A 88 11.78 5.95 -21.67
CA SER A 88 12.53 5.09 -22.57
C SER A 88 11.67 4.53 -23.68
N GLU A 89 12.32 3.99 -24.74
CA GLU A 89 11.65 3.41 -25.89
C GLU A 89 10.67 2.30 -25.48
N GLU A 90 9.51 2.27 -26.12
CA GLU A 90 8.40 1.34 -25.85
C GLU A 90 7.68 1.52 -24.50
N ARG A 91 8.06 2.51 -23.69
CA ARG A 91 7.37 2.84 -22.44
C ARG A 91 6.27 3.90 -22.66
N TRP A 92 5.38 4.01 -21.69
CA TRP A 92 4.13 4.76 -21.83
C TRP A 92 4.28 6.29 -21.97
N LEU A 93 5.43 6.87 -21.59
CA LEU A 93 5.79 8.28 -21.83
C LEU A 93 6.80 8.45 -22.96
N SER A 94 7.14 7.40 -23.70
CA SER A 94 8.11 7.47 -24.80
C SER A 94 7.73 8.54 -25.82
N GLY A 95 8.73 9.31 -26.26
CA GLY A 95 8.57 10.37 -27.26
C GLY A 95 7.93 11.66 -26.75
N ARG A 96 7.58 11.77 -25.47
CA ARG A 96 7.09 13.03 -24.88
C ARG A 96 8.25 13.99 -24.58
N GLU A 97 8.01 15.28 -24.76
CA GLU A 97 8.99 16.34 -24.42
C GLU A 97 9.03 16.52 -22.89
N LEU A 98 10.22 16.71 -22.32
CA LEU A 98 10.40 17.17 -20.94
C LEU A 98 10.61 18.69 -20.92
N LYS A 99 9.88 19.38 -20.03
CA LYS A 99 10.03 20.81 -19.78
C LYS A 99 10.31 21.06 -18.30
N VAL A 100 11.46 21.65 -18.02
CA VAL A 100 11.86 21.98 -16.66
C VAL A 100 11.21 23.29 -16.24
N LEU A 101 10.63 23.31 -15.05
CA LEU A 101 10.09 24.50 -14.39
C LEU A 101 11.12 25.01 -13.38
N ASP A 102 11.51 26.27 -13.50
CA ASP A 102 12.61 26.85 -12.73
C ASP A 102 12.20 27.27 -11.31
N ASN A 103 10.91 27.50 -11.07
CA ASN A 103 10.38 27.99 -9.80
C ASN A 103 8.88 27.69 -9.66
N ILE A 104 8.36 27.88 -8.44
CA ILE A 104 6.96 27.58 -8.12
C ILE A 104 5.97 28.49 -8.85
N ASP A 105 6.38 29.70 -9.25
CA ASP A 105 5.51 30.61 -10.02
C ASP A 105 5.20 30.00 -11.39
N SER A 106 6.22 29.42 -12.05
CA SER A 106 6.02 28.74 -13.35
C SER A 106 5.14 27.49 -13.21
N LEU A 107 5.17 26.80 -12.07
CA LEU A 107 4.24 25.70 -11.79
C LEU A 107 2.81 26.22 -11.55
N TYR A 108 2.66 27.33 -10.81
CA TYR A 108 1.36 27.98 -10.61
C TYR A 108 0.75 28.49 -11.93
N GLU A 109 1.54 29.12 -12.80
CA GLU A 109 1.07 29.58 -14.11
C GLU A 109 0.43 28.48 -14.96
N LEU A 110 0.94 27.22 -14.85
CA LEU A 110 0.31 26.06 -15.51
C LEU A 110 -1.05 25.68 -14.89
N ALA A 111 -1.27 26.02 -13.63
CA ALA A 111 -2.45 25.66 -12.86
C ALA A 111 -3.45 26.82 -12.70
N GLU A 112 -3.12 28.05 -13.14
CA GLU A 112 -3.86 29.28 -12.88
C GLU A 112 -5.36 29.16 -13.22
N GLU A 113 -5.69 28.57 -14.36
CA GLU A 113 -7.09 28.42 -14.80
C GLU A 113 -7.85 27.35 -13.97
N LYS A 114 -7.15 26.41 -13.35
CA LYS A 114 -7.73 25.31 -12.57
C LYS A 114 -7.86 25.62 -11.08
N VAL A 115 -6.90 26.36 -10.53
CA VAL A 115 -6.86 26.72 -9.11
C VAL A 115 -7.91 27.78 -8.79
N LYS A 116 -8.74 27.52 -7.76
CA LYS A 116 -9.85 28.41 -7.37
C LYS A 116 -9.47 29.36 -6.24
N GLY A 117 -8.44 29.07 -5.47
CA GLY A 117 -7.98 29.92 -4.37
C GLY A 117 -7.12 29.17 -3.37
N ALA A 118 -6.95 29.75 -2.19
CA ALA A 118 -6.12 29.20 -1.12
C ALA A 118 -6.93 28.80 0.11
N ILE A 119 -6.45 27.77 0.80
CA ILE A 119 -6.92 27.36 2.11
C ILE A 119 -5.78 27.60 3.11
N ILE A 120 -6.04 28.41 4.15
CA ILE A 120 -5.04 28.73 5.17
C ILE A 120 -5.29 27.84 6.38
N TRP A 121 -4.33 27.01 6.73
CA TRP A 121 -4.41 26.15 7.90
C TRP A 121 -3.92 26.89 9.16
N ASP A 122 -4.26 26.34 10.34
CA ASP A 122 -3.95 26.93 11.66
C ASP A 122 -2.73 26.23 12.29
N PRO A 123 -1.57 26.90 12.45
CA PRO A 123 -0.41 26.31 13.13
C PRO A 123 -0.66 25.89 14.58
N ASP A 124 -1.65 26.52 15.27
CA ASP A 124 -2.03 26.14 16.62
C ASP A 124 -2.86 24.84 16.66
N VAL A 125 -3.27 24.35 15.50
CA VAL A 125 -4.06 23.11 15.29
C VAL A 125 -3.45 22.35 14.11
N PRO A 126 -2.32 21.64 14.27
CA PRO A 126 -1.62 20.97 13.16
C PRO A 126 -2.53 20.12 12.25
N ALA A 127 -3.45 19.38 12.84
CA ALA A 127 -4.45 18.59 12.11
C ALA A 127 -5.29 19.39 11.10
N SER A 128 -5.37 20.72 11.27
CA SER A 128 -6.07 21.59 10.32
C SER A 128 -5.43 21.62 8.93
N MET A 129 -4.14 21.25 8.79
CA MET A 129 -3.50 21.07 7.49
C MET A 129 -4.08 19.86 6.74
N ASN A 130 -4.44 18.77 7.44
CA ASN A 130 -5.12 17.63 6.84
C ASN A 130 -6.53 18.02 6.37
N VAL A 131 -7.26 18.77 7.20
CA VAL A 131 -8.56 19.35 6.80
C VAL A 131 -8.40 20.28 5.59
N ALA A 132 -7.39 21.14 5.60
CA ALA A 132 -7.10 22.02 4.46
C ALA A 132 -6.77 21.22 3.19
N THR A 133 -6.06 20.08 3.30
CA THR A 133 -5.77 19.20 2.17
C THR A 133 -7.05 18.58 1.61
N THR A 134 -7.97 18.14 2.47
CA THR A 134 -9.30 17.66 2.07
C THR A 134 -10.05 18.75 1.27
N ILE A 135 -10.11 19.97 1.79
CA ILE A 135 -10.76 21.09 1.11
C ILE A 135 -10.07 21.39 -0.23
N ALA A 136 -8.73 21.40 -0.26
CA ALA A 136 -7.96 21.66 -1.47
C ALA A 136 -8.29 20.69 -2.60
N GLY A 137 -8.47 19.41 -2.28
CA GLY A 137 -8.89 18.39 -3.25
C GLY A 137 -10.30 18.65 -3.81
N ILE A 138 -11.24 19.04 -2.94
CA ILE A 138 -12.65 19.25 -3.30
C ILE A 138 -12.84 20.56 -4.08
N GLU A 139 -12.23 21.65 -3.58
CA GLU A 139 -12.43 23.01 -4.08
C GLU A 139 -11.37 23.47 -5.11
N ASP A 140 -10.48 22.59 -5.55
CA ASP A 140 -9.37 22.91 -6.44
C ASP A 140 -8.47 24.04 -5.88
N GLY A 141 -8.10 23.92 -4.62
CA GLY A 141 -7.35 24.95 -3.89
C GLY A 141 -5.90 24.57 -3.57
N ILE A 142 -5.14 25.54 -3.07
CA ILE A 142 -3.79 25.37 -2.58
C ILE A 142 -3.77 25.54 -1.06
N VAL A 143 -3.10 24.65 -0.35
CA VAL A 143 -2.92 24.73 1.10
C VAL A 143 -1.74 25.63 1.42
N PHE A 144 -1.96 26.66 2.22
CA PHE A 144 -0.95 27.60 2.69
C PHE A 144 -0.85 27.64 4.20
N SER A 145 0.38 27.76 4.71
CA SER A 145 0.63 28.30 6.05
C SER A 145 0.31 29.81 6.06
N PRO A 146 0.14 30.44 7.24
CA PRO A 146 -0.01 31.89 7.31
C PRO A 146 1.12 32.64 6.61
N GLU A 147 2.37 32.21 6.79
CA GLU A 147 3.57 32.82 6.20
C GLU A 147 3.57 32.68 4.67
N TYR A 148 3.16 31.51 4.18
CA TYR A 148 3.10 31.25 2.75
C TYR A 148 1.94 32.01 2.09
N ALA A 149 0.84 32.19 2.81
CA ALA A 149 -0.29 33.02 2.37
C ALA A 149 0.12 34.49 2.23
N GLU A 150 0.87 35.07 3.17
CA GLU A 150 1.40 36.43 3.08
C GLU A 150 2.32 36.61 1.85
N LYS A 151 3.09 35.56 1.50
CA LYS A 151 4.05 35.58 0.40
C LYS A 151 3.36 35.50 -0.98
N TYR A 152 2.29 34.69 -1.12
CA TYR A 152 1.78 34.30 -2.43
C TYR A 152 0.35 34.74 -2.75
N LEU A 153 -0.54 35.03 -1.78
CA LEU A 153 -1.92 35.42 -2.09
C LEU A 153 -2.00 36.64 -3.00
N ALA A 154 -1.32 37.74 -2.63
CA ALA A 154 -1.32 38.95 -3.43
C ALA A 154 -0.54 38.77 -4.73
N LYS A 155 0.55 38.01 -4.72
CA LYS A 155 1.41 37.78 -5.88
C LYS A 155 0.67 37.00 -6.98
N TRP A 156 -0.10 35.98 -6.60
CA TRP A 156 -0.85 35.13 -7.53
C TRP A 156 -2.31 35.57 -7.72
N GLY A 157 -2.74 36.65 -7.02
CA GLY A 157 -4.12 37.13 -7.11
C GLY A 157 -5.17 36.12 -6.59
N LEU A 158 -4.78 35.24 -5.69
CA LEU A 158 -5.64 34.17 -5.21
C LEU A 158 -6.63 34.66 -4.16
N PRO A 159 -7.94 34.34 -4.30
CA PRO A 159 -8.90 34.51 -3.21
C PRO A 159 -8.65 33.46 -2.11
N VAL A 160 -9.03 33.77 -0.88
CA VAL A 160 -9.07 32.82 0.22
C VAL A 160 -10.40 32.06 0.16
N ILE A 161 -10.33 30.73 -0.14
CA ILE A 161 -11.51 29.85 -0.08
C ILE A 161 -11.91 29.64 1.35
N LYS A 162 -10.95 29.33 2.21
CA LYS A 162 -11.17 29.06 3.62
C LYS A 162 -9.97 29.49 4.47
N ASP A 163 -10.23 30.16 5.55
CA ASP A 163 -9.26 30.46 6.61
C ASP A 163 -9.65 29.64 7.84
N LEU A 164 -8.81 28.69 8.22
CA LEU A 164 -9.07 27.77 9.34
C LEU A 164 -8.53 28.30 10.68
N ARG A 165 -7.79 29.40 10.66
CA ARG A 165 -7.15 29.96 11.86
C ARG A 165 -8.21 30.36 12.91
N GLY A 166 -8.02 29.88 14.12
CA GLY A 166 -8.91 30.15 15.25
C GLY A 166 -10.32 29.54 15.14
N MET A 167 -10.58 28.71 14.13
CA MET A 167 -11.91 28.08 13.97
C MET A 167 -12.18 26.99 15.01
N PHE A 168 -11.16 26.28 15.44
CA PHE A 168 -11.28 25.11 16.29
C PHE A 168 -10.79 25.41 17.70
N THR A 169 -11.70 25.38 18.66
CA THR A 169 -11.41 25.82 20.04
C THR A 169 -11.43 24.70 21.08
N GLY A 170 -11.78 23.48 20.69
CA GLY A 170 -12.00 22.35 21.60
C GLY A 170 -13.37 22.40 22.29
N SER A 171 -14.28 23.26 21.84
CA SER A 171 -15.57 23.44 22.53
C SER A 171 -16.54 22.28 22.32
N GLU A 172 -16.38 21.49 21.28
CA GLU A 172 -17.24 20.35 20.99
C GLU A 172 -16.74 19.06 21.69
N THR A 173 -15.44 18.80 21.62
CA THR A 173 -14.86 17.52 22.04
C THR A 173 -13.86 17.63 23.19
N GLY A 174 -13.51 18.83 23.62
CA GLY A 174 -12.37 19.07 24.48
C GLY A 174 -11.01 19.11 23.76
N SER A 175 -11.00 18.84 22.44
CA SER A 175 -9.82 18.73 21.59
C SER A 175 -9.99 19.60 20.35
N LYS A 176 -9.05 20.52 20.10
CA LYS A 176 -9.06 21.35 18.89
C LYS A 176 -8.91 20.48 17.61
N LYS A 177 -8.07 19.47 17.68
CA LYS A 177 -7.82 18.48 16.62
C LYS A 177 -9.12 17.76 16.25
N ASN A 178 -9.80 17.21 17.24
CA ASN A 178 -11.04 16.46 17.01
C ASN A 178 -12.21 17.35 16.59
N ASP A 179 -12.29 18.58 17.11
CA ASP A 179 -13.25 19.59 16.61
C ASP A 179 -13.05 19.82 15.11
N ALA A 180 -11.79 19.91 14.64
CA ALA A 180 -11.46 20.12 13.24
C ALA A 180 -11.91 18.92 12.37
N TYR A 181 -11.59 17.70 12.78
CA TYR A 181 -12.01 16.51 12.02
C TYR A 181 -13.52 16.30 12.05
N ARG A 182 -14.18 16.46 13.20
CA ARG A 182 -15.65 16.32 13.27
C ARG A 182 -16.37 17.37 12.43
N TRP A 183 -15.86 18.60 12.43
CA TRP A 183 -16.37 19.63 11.53
C TRP A 183 -16.17 19.22 10.06
N ALA A 184 -14.99 18.77 9.66
CA ALA A 184 -14.70 18.35 8.28
C ALA A 184 -15.55 17.12 7.87
N ILE A 185 -15.77 16.16 8.77
CA ILE A 185 -16.68 15.02 8.51
C ILE A 185 -18.08 15.55 8.17
N ARG A 186 -18.65 16.44 8.98
CA ARG A 186 -19.99 17.00 8.73
C ARG A 186 -20.09 17.84 7.47
N GLU A 187 -19.05 18.64 7.18
CA GLU A 187 -19.11 19.61 6.08
C GLU A 187 -18.73 19.01 4.73
N TYR A 188 -17.93 17.95 4.70
CA TYR A 188 -17.41 17.40 3.47
C TYR A 188 -17.70 15.90 3.31
N LEU A 189 -17.31 15.05 4.26
CA LEU A 189 -17.46 13.60 4.12
C LEU A 189 -18.95 13.22 4.10
N SER A 190 -19.73 13.59 5.13
CA SER A 190 -21.16 13.24 5.23
C SER A 190 -22.02 13.86 4.12
N LYS A 191 -21.51 14.84 3.40
CA LYS A 191 -22.20 15.42 2.24
C LYS A 191 -21.83 14.74 0.91
N GLY A 192 -20.99 13.69 0.95
CA GLY A 192 -20.53 12.98 -0.25
C GLY A 192 -19.67 13.84 -1.18
N LEU A 193 -18.94 14.83 -0.64
CA LEU A 193 -18.06 15.69 -1.41
C LEU A 193 -16.64 15.10 -1.56
N CYS A 194 -16.27 14.19 -0.65
CA CYS A 194 -15.04 13.43 -0.72
C CYS A 194 -15.21 12.18 -1.58
N SER A 195 -14.08 11.56 -1.94
CA SER A 195 -14.07 10.20 -2.49
C SER A 195 -14.82 9.24 -1.56
N ASP A 196 -15.64 8.37 -2.12
CA ASP A 196 -16.39 7.33 -1.41
C ASP A 196 -15.62 6.01 -1.24
N HIS A 197 -14.46 5.89 -1.82
CA HIS A 197 -13.64 4.68 -1.85
C HIS A 197 -12.19 4.89 -1.40
N LEU A 198 -11.81 6.12 -1.02
CA LEU A 198 -10.43 6.46 -0.64
C LEU A 198 -10.41 7.45 0.53
N LEU A 199 -9.81 7.03 1.63
CA LEU A 199 -9.39 7.86 2.75
C LEU A 199 -7.85 7.98 2.73
N CYS A 200 -7.29 9.08 3.24
CA CYS A 200 -5.85 9.25 3.34
C CYS A 200 -5.43 9.48 4.80
N LEU A 201 -4.65 8.53 5.33
CA LEU A 201 -4.04 8.61 6.66
C LEU A 201 -2.64 9.21 6.52
N TYR A 202 -2.54 10.54 6.62
CA TYR A 202 -1.30 11.29 6.42
C TYR A 202 -0.91 12.06 7.67
N GLU A 203 0.37 11.95 8.00
CA GLU A 203 0.94 12.62 9.15
C GLU A 203 0.76 14.14 9.07
N ASP A 204 0.31 14.76 10.15
CA ASP A 204 0.16 16.21 10.25
C ASP A 204 1.53 16.91 10.44
N PRO A 205 1.59 18.24 10.38
CA PRO A 205 2.83 18.99 10.47
C PRO A 205 3.44 19.06 11.87
N PHE A 206 2.81 18.52 12.91
CA PHE A 206 3.20 18.68 14.31
C PHE A 206 4.70 18.47 14.58
N SER A 207 5.28 17.39 14.05
CA SER A 207 6.69 17.07 14.27
C SER A 207 7.54 17.12 13.00
N THR A 208 6.93 17.38 11.85
CA THR A 208 7.55 17.26 10.53
C THR A 208 7.91 18.63 9.94
N ARG A 209 7.06 19.64 10.15
CA ARG A 209 7.25 20.98 9.56
C ARG A 209 8.48 21.70 10.08
N GLU A 210 8.68 21.75 11.41
CA GLU A 210 9.82 22.44 12.01
C GLU A 210 11.17 21.83 11.59
N ARG A 211 11.17 20.55 11.21
CA ARG A 211 12.34 19.87 10.64
C ARG A 211 12.47 20.04 9.13
N GLY A 212 11.48 20.67 8.47
CA GLY A 212 11.43 20.77 7.03
C GLY A 212 11.43 19.40 6.33
N ASP A 213 10.79 18.39 6.93
CA ASP A 213 10.80 17.02 6.44
C ASP A 213 9.71 16.82 5.37
N ILE A 214 10.05 17.20 4.15
CA ILE A 214 9.10 17.25 3.01
C ILE A 214 8.53 15.89 2.62
N VAL A 215 9.15 14.79 3.02
CA VAL A 215 8.69 13.43 2.68
C VAL A 215 7.27 13.13 3.20
N TYR A 216 6.82 13.86 4.21
CA TYR A 216 5.48 13.73 4.76
C TYR A 216 4.40 14.57 4.06
N VAL A 217 4.78 15.38 3.10
CA VAL A 217 3.82 16.22 2.36
C VAL A 217 3.74 15.91 0.87
N VAL A 218 4.78 15.32 0.31
CA VAL A 218 4.86 15.09 -1.14
C VAL A 218 3.87 14.04 -1.66
N THR A 219 3.37 13.14 -0.83
CA THR A 219 2.29 12.18 -1.15
C THR A 219 0.90 12.80 -1.24
N ARG A 220 0.75 14.07 -0.85
CA ARG A 220 -0.56 14.75 -0.82
C ARG A 220 -1.11 15.06 -2.20
N ASP A 221 -0.29 14.97 -3.25
CA ASP A 221 -0.75 15.00 -4.65
C ASP A 221 -1.82 13.92 -4.93
N TRP A 222 -1.69 12.75 -4.30
CA TRP A 222 -2.67 11.66 -4.39
C TRP A 222 -4.01 12.02 -3.76
N ALA A 223 -4.00 12.54 -2.53
CA ALA A 223 -5.20 12.96 -1.82
C ALA A 223 -5.94 14.07 -2.58
N VAL A 224 -5.20 15.08 -3.07
CA VAL A 224 -5.78 16.22 -3.80
C VAL A 224 -6.34 15.78 -5.16
N LYS A 225 -5.62 14.93 -5.90
CA LYS A 225 -6.11 14.36 -7.17
C LYS A 225 -7.45 13.65 -6.98
N ASN A 226 -7.57 12.84 -5.94
CA ASN A 226 -8.71 11.95 -5.72
C ASN A 226 -9.80 12.56 -4.83
N ARG A 227 -9.64 13.81 -4.36
CA ARG A 227 -10.59 14.47 -3.44
C ARG A 227 -10.83 13.66 -2.17
N SER A 228 -9.77 13.10 -1.62
CA SER A 228 -9.87 12.21 -0.47
C SER A 228 -10.08 12.98 0.84
N PHE A 229 -10.74 12.37 1.81
CA PHE A 229 -10.73 12.84 3.18
C PHE A 229 -9.37 12.49 3.81
N VAL A 230 -8.67 13.50 4.34
CA VAL A 230 -7.33 13.35 4.93
C VAL A 230 -7.40 13.50 6.44
N TYR A 231 -6.78 12.59 7.15
CA TYR A 231 -6.81 12.55 8.61
C TYR A 231 -5.51 12.00 9.21
N ASP A 232 -5.38 12.19 10.53
CA ASP A 232 -4.30 11.67 11.35
C ASP A 232 -4.83 11.43 12.77
N LEU A 233 -5.65 10.41 12.92
CA LEU A 233 -6.28 10.03 14.17
C LEU A 233 -5.57 8.84 14.79
N SER A 234 -5.35 8.90 16.12
CA SER A 234 -4.77 7.79 16.87
C SER A 234 -5.74 6.61 16.96
N PRO A 235 -5.27 5.37 16.73
CA PRO A 235 -6.07 4.18 16.94
C PRO A 235 -6.19 3.79 18.42
N TRP A 236 -5.45 4.43 19.32
CA TRP A 236 -5.38 4.04 20.73
C TRP A 236 -6.39 4.80 21.60
N GLY A 237 -7.12 4.05 22.41
CA GLY A 237 -8.06 4.61 23.39
C GLY A 237 -7.46 4.89 24.76
N ASP A 238 -6.25 4.48 25.01
CA ASP A 238 -5.57 4.51 26.32
C ASP A 238 -4.33 5.42 26.36
N GLU A 239 -4.08 6.15 25.29
CA GLU A 239 -3.02 7.14 25.15
C GLU A 239 -3.54 8.36 24.37
N ALA A 240 -3.23 9.57 24.84
CA ALA A 240 -3.41 10.79 24.06
C ALA A 240 -2.23 10.97 23.11
N PRO A 241 -2.44 11.30 21.83
CA PRO A 241 -1.35 11.51 20.89
C PRO A 241 -0.57 12.78 21.21
N LYS A 242 0.71 12.83 20.82
CA LYS A 242 1.63 13.93 21.17
C LYS A 242 1.23 15.29 20.59
N ASP A 243 0.52 15.32 19.50
CA ASP A 243 0.00 16.54 18.86
C ASP A 243 -1.20 17.15 19.59
N ASP A 244 -1.83 16.40 20.50
CA ASP A 244 -2.97 16.85 21.31
C ASP A 244 -2.96 16.12 22.67
N PRO A 245 -1.94 16.37 23.53
CA PRO A 245 -1.71 15.59 24.74
C PRO A 245 -2.73 15.84 25.85
N ASP A 246 -3.50 16.93 25.75
CA ASP A 246 -4.48 17.34 26.77
C ASP A 246 -5.89 16.82 26.47
N GLN A 247 -6.11 16.12 25.36
CA GLN A 247 -7.41 15.54 25.05
C GLN A 247 -7.80 14.43 26.03
N GLU A 248 -9.09 14.23 26.25
CA GLU A 248 -9.59 13.07 26.98
C GLU A 248 -9.20 11.79 26.23
N LEU A 249 -8.77 10.76 26.97
CA LEU A 249 -8.36 9.47 26.39
C LEU A 249 -9.47 8.88 25.52
N GLY A 250 -9.13 8.45 24.34
CA GLY A 250 -10.05 7.85 23.39
C GLY A 250 -10.83 8.84 22.52
N THR A 251 -10.59 10.17 22.62
CA THR A 251 -11.27 11.16 21.78
C THR A 251 -10.93 10.98 20.30
N ASP A 252 -9.64 10.74 19.96
CA ASP A 252 -9.22 10.41 18.60
C ASP A 252 -9.90 9.13 18.09
N LEU A 253 -9.88 8.07 18.89
CA LEU A 253 -10.49 6.79 18.53
C LEU A 253 -12.01 6.93 18.29
N ALA A 254 -12.71 7.71 19.12
CA ALA A 254 -14.15 7.98 18.93
C ALA A 254 -14.42 8.72 17.61
N THR A 255 -13.59 9.72 17.28
CA THR A 255 -13.68 10.44 16.00
C THR A 255 -13.34 9.53 14.81
N TYR A 256 -12.37 8.63 14.98
CA TYR A 256 -12.00 7.64 13.97
C TYR A 256 -13.17 6.71 13.64
N HIS A 257 -13.83 6.16 14.66
CA HIS A 257 -15.03 5.33 14.45
C HIS A 257 -16.18 6.07 13.78
N ILE A 258 -16.38 7.37 14.09
CA ILE A 258 -17.39 8.20 13.41
C ILE A 258 -17.07 8.33 11.91
N MET A 259 -15.82 8.60 11.58
CA MET A 259 -15.36 8.72 10.19
C MET A 259 -15.52 7.40 9.41
N LEU A 260 -15.08 6.29 10.02
CA LEU A 260 -15.20 4.96 9.40
C LEU A 260 -16.66 4.54 9.23
N GLY A 261 -17.50 4.82 10.22
CA GLY A 261 -18.94 4.58 10.12
C GLY A 261 -19.61 5.39 9.01
N GLU A 262 -19.18 6.64 8.82
CA GLU A 262 -19.71 7.49 7.76
C GLU A 262 -19.34 6.95 6.36
N ILE A 263 -18.10 6.53 6.14
CA ILE A 263 -17.68 5.98 4.83
C ILE A 263 -18.39 4.64 4.55
N LEU A 264 -18.53 3.76 5.55
CA LEU A 264 -19.29 2.52 5.40
C LEU A 264 -20.75 2.78 5.02
N ASN A 265 -21.38 3.78 5.64
CA ASN A 265 -22.75 4.18 5.31
C ASN A 265 -22.87 4.71 3.88
N GLN A 266 -21.90 5.49 3.40
CA GLN A 266 -21.91 6.03 2.03
C GLN A 266 -21.72 4.95 0.97
N THR A 267 -20.88 3.98 1.23
CA THR A 267 -20.70 2.83 0.33
C THR A 267 -21.82 1.80 0.44
N ALA A 268 -22.67 1.90 1.47
CA ALA A 268 -23.69 0.90 1.80
C ALA A 268 -23.14 -0.55 1.84
N GLY A 269 -21.84 -0.71 2.11
CA GLY A 269 -21.14 -1.99 2.07
C GLY A 269 -21.04 -2.62 0.66
N GLU A 270 -21.19 -1.83 -0.41
CA GLU A 270 -21.14 -2.33 -1.77
C GLU A 270 -19.71 -2.38 -2.36
N GLN A 271 -18.75 -1.71 -1.71
CA GLN A 271 -17.34 -1.71 -2.11
C GLN A 271 -16.41 -1.65 -0.90
N MET A 272 -15.17 -2.11 -1.09
CA MET A 272 -14.11 -1.91 -0.10
C MET A 272 -13.53 -0.51 -0.25
N THR A 273 -13.18 0.11 0.88
CA THR A 273 -12.58 1.43 0.93
C THR A 273 -11.09 1.34 1.22
N GLU A 274 -10.29 1.98 0.38
CA GLU A 274 -8.86 2.14 0.60
C GLU A 274 -8.58 3.18 1.69
N VAL A 275 -7.69 2.85 2.63
CA VAL A 275 -7.02 3.80 3.50
C VAL A 275 -5.58 3.92 3.00
N ALA A 276 -5.34 4.89 2.14
CA ALA A 276 -4.01 5.18 1.62
C ALA A 276 -3.19 5.92 2.68
N GLY A 277 -1.96 5.47 2.90
CA GLY A 277 -1.08 6.11 3.85
C GLY A 277 -0.64 5.19 4.99
N PHE A 278 -0.14 5.80 6.05
CA PHE A 278 0.37 5.07 7.19
C PHE A 278 0.17 5.88 8.47
N PHE A 279 0.07 5.21 9.59
CA PHE A 279 -0.04 5.89 10.88
C PHE A 279 1.17 6.80 11.15
N SER A 280 0.97 7.77 12.03
CA SER A 280 1.95 8.81 12.31
C SER A 280 3.14 8.29 13.12
N PHE A 281 4.24 7.96 12.45
CA PHE A 281 5.47 7.48 13.11
C PHE A 281 6.01 8.45 14.15
N SER A 282 5.94 9.74 13.89
CA SER A 282 6.47 10.77 14.78
C SER A 282 5.75 10.82 16.13
N LYS A 283 4.52 10.36 16.20
CA LYS A 283 3.70 10.34 17.41
C LYS A 283 3.98 9.14 18.31
N TYR A 284 4.48 8.03 17.74
CA TYR A 284 4.66 6.76 18.45
C TYR A 284 6.13 6.28 18.51
N SER A 285 7.06 7.04 17.97
CA SER A 285 8.48 6.69 18.08
C SER A 285 9.00 6.93 19.49
N ASN A 286 9.88 6.04 19.98
CA ASN A 286 10.62 6.23 21.24
C ASN A 286 11.74 7.26 21.09
N ILE A 287 11.40 8.48 20.68
CA ILE A 287 12.37 9.58 20.65
C ILE A 287 12.65 10.01 22.09
N PRO A 288 13.92 10.13 22.50
CA PRO A 288 14.27 10.63 23.83
C PRO A 288 13.56 11.96 24.14
N GLY A 289 12.87 12.02 25.27
CA GLY A 289 12.08 13.20 25.69
C GLY A 289 10.61 13.18 25.24
N HIS A 290 10.21 12.24 24.39
CA HIS A 290 8.83 12.06 23.95
C HIS A 290 8.44 10.57 24.00
N PRO A 291 8.41 9.95 25.19
CA PRO A 291 8.00 8.56 25.32
C PRO A 291 6.55 8.40 24.90
N SER A 292 6.25 7.32 24.21
CA SER A 292 4.92 6.88 23.84
C SER A 292 4.64 5.55 24.54
N LYS A 293 3.40 5.29 24.90
CA LYS A 293 2.99 4.02 25.51
C LYS A 293 3.03 2.88 24.49
N HIS A 294 2.74 3.21 23.25
CA HIS A 294 2.72 2.28 22.14
C HIS A 294 3.88 2.55 21.17
N ASP A 295 4.48 1.48 20.68
CA ASP A 295 5.50 1.54 19.64
C ASP A 295 4.87 1.66 18.24
N PRO A 296 5.62 2.11 17.22
CA PRO A 296 5.12 2.24 15.86
C PRO A 296 4.52 0.96 15.28
N VAL A 297 5.18 -0.18 15.40
CA VAL A 297 4.70 -1.44 14.78
C VAL A 297 3.38 -1.92 15.38
N PRO A 298 3.20 -1.96 16.73
CA PRO A 298 1.88 -2.22 17.30
C PRO A 298 0.79 -1.23 16.87
N THR A 299 1.16 0.04 16.63
CA THR A 299 0.22 1.06 16.16
C THR A 299 -0.27 0.78 14.74
N GLU A 300 0.60 0.29 13.86
CA GLU A 300 0.23 -0.21 12.53
C GLU A 300 -0.81 -1.32 12.63
N TRP A 301 -0.54 -2.31 13.45
CA TRP A 301 -1.44 -3.46 13.61
C TRP A 301 -2.79 -3.06 14.18
N GLU A 302 -2.82 -2.18 15.19
CA GLU A 302 -4.05 -1.66 15.76
C GLU A 302 -4.87 -0.85 14.75
N THR A 303 -4.21 -0.04 13.92
CA THR A 303 -4.87 0.69 12.84
C THR A 303 -5.61 -0.27 11.91
N VAL A 304 -4.94 -1.31 11.44
CA VAL A 304 -5.55 -2.31 10.55
C VAL A 304 -6.69 -3.07 11.24
N TYR A 305 -6.52 -3.41 12.52
CA TYR A 305 -7.56 -4.05 13.33
C TYR A 305 -8.85 -3.21 13.42
N ILE A 306 -8.71 -1.89 13.54
CA ILE A 306 -9.84 -0.96 13.67
C ILE A 306 -10.55 -0.73 12.33
N ILE A 307 -9.82 -0.65 11.22
CA ILE A 307 -10.42 -0.31 9.92
C ILE A 307 -11.13 -1.51 9.27
N SER A 308 -10.66 -2.74 9.52
CA SER A 308 -11.17 -3.94 8.84
C SER A 308 -12.67 -4.20 9.01
N PRO A 309 -13.31 -3.98 10.20
CA PRO A 309 -14.77 -4.15 10.36
C PRO A 309 -15.61 -3.18 9.52
N TYR A 310 -15.00 -2.11 9.01
CA TYR A 310 -15.68 -1.11 8.18
C TYR A 310 -15.46 -1.32 6.68
N ASN A 311 -15.07 -2.52 6.26
CA ASN A 311 -14.69 -2.86 4.88
C ASN A 311 -13.55 -1.99 4.34
N CYS A 312 -12.68 -1.53 5.22
CA CYS A 312 -11.50 -0.78 4.85
C CYS A 312 -10.26 -1.68 4.85
N TYR A 313 -9.37 -1.42 3.90
CA TYR A 313 -8.04 -2.01 3.85
C TYR A 313 -6.98 -0.91 3.77
N GLN A 314 -5.82 -1.14 4.34
CA GLN A 314 -4.73 -0.20 4.26
C GLN A 314 -3.88 -0.48 3.02
N ASN A 315 -3.65 0.56 2.23
CA ASN A 315 -2.63 0.60 1.19
C ASN A 315 -1.51 1.51 1.69
N THR A 316 -0.38 0.90 2.05
CA THR A 316 0.72 1.59 2.73
C THR A 316 1.53 2.50 1.80
N VAL A 317 0.84 3.34 1.06
CA VAL A 317 1.42 4.44 0.27
C VAL A 317 1.73 5.62 1.19
N ALA A 318 2.62 5.37 2.13
CA ALA A 318 2.96 6.27 3.22
C ALA A 318 3.77 7.49 2.74
N HIS A 319 4.46 8.12 3.67
CA HIS A 319 5.50 9.10 3.36
C HIS A 319 6.53 8.52 2.35
N ASN A 320 7.16 9.37 1.57
CA ASN A 320 8.05 9.03 0.46
C ASN A 320 7.38 8.36 -0.77
N CYS A 321 6.07 8.39 -0.89
CA CYS A 321 5.40 7.89 -2.08
C CYS A 321 5.23 9.00 -3.12
N TYR A 322 6.20 9.12 -3.99
CA TYR A 322 6.31 10.24 -4.93
C TYR A 322 5.51 10.02 -6.21
N ASN A 323 4.94 11.14 -6.71
CA ASN A 323 4.32 11.19 -8.04
C ASN A 323 3.18 10.16 -8.27
N GLN A 324 2.47 9.76 -7.21
CA GLN A 324 1.35 8.82 -7.35
C GLN A 324 0.29 9.33 -8.32
N SER A 325 0.02 10.63 -8.29
CA SER A 325 -0.94 11.28 -9.20
C SER A 325 -0.57 11.12 -10.68
N LEU A 326 0.72 10.96 -11.00
CA LEU A 326 1.20 10.71 -12.34
C LEU A 326 1.29 9.22 -12.66
N HIS A 327 2.00 8.42 -11.84
CA HIS A 327 2.18 6.99 -12.06
C HIS A 327 0.85 6.24 -12.23
N SER A 328 -0.16 6.59 -11.43
CA SER A 328 -1.51 6.01 -11.52
C SER A 328 -2.24 6.22 -12.84
N GLN A 329 -1.70 7.04 -13.75
CA GLN A 329 -2.25 7.27 -15.09
C GLN A 329 -1.64 6.35 -16.15
N ALA A 330 -0.59 5.60 -15.81
CA ALA A 330 -0.05 4.62 -16.74
C ALA A 330 -1.13 3.58 -17.10
N PRO A 331 -1.09 3.04 -18.32
CA PRO A 331 -2.08 2.07 -18.77
C PRO A 331 -2.19 0.88 -17.83
N SER A 332 -3.41 0.50 -17.49
CA SER A 332 -3.66 -0.73 -16.74
C SER A 332 -3.31 -1.93 -17.63
N VAL A 333 -2.59 -2.89 -17.08
CA VAL A 333 -2.14 -4.09 -17.79
C VAL A 333 -2.60 -5.35 -17.05
N MET A 334 -2.82 -6.42 -17.82
CA MET A 334 -2.98 -7.77 -17.27
C MET A 334 -1.62 -8.45 -17.34
N LEU A 335 -1.05 -8.71 -16.19
CA LEU A 335 0.28 -9.29 -16.07
C LEU A 335 0.21 -10.82 -15.95
N LYS A 336 1.29 -11.50 -16.31
CA LYS A 336 1.39 -12.95 -16.24
C LYS A 336 2.68 -13.37 -15.57
N GLN A 337 2.60 -14.44 -14.81
CA GLN A 337 3.73 -15.06 -14.17
C GLN A 337 4.08 -16.39 -14.82
N HIS A 338 5.36 -16.74 -14.74
CA HIS A 338 5.82 -18.08 -15.08
C HIS A 338 5.23 -19.12 -14.11
N ARG A 339 4.87 -20.30 -14.67
CA ARG A 339 4.49 -21.48 -13.88
C ARG A 339 5.46 -22.60 -14.21
N PRO A 340 6.29 -23.02 -13.24
CA PRO A 340 7.25 -24.08 -13.47
C PRO A 340 6.55 -25.42 -13.66
N PRO A 341 7.17 -26.38 -14.37
CA PRO A 341 6.66 -27.74 -14.40
C PRO A 341 6.66 -28.35 -12.99
N LEU A 342 5.62 -29.13 -12.69
CA LEU A 342 5.53 -29.82 -11.40
C LEU A 342 6.64 -30.85 -11.26
N LYS A 343 7.24 -30.89 -10.07
CA LYS A 343 8.26 -31.85 -9.65
C LYS A 343 7.61 -32.98 -8.83
N GLU A 344 8.24 -34.13 -8.83
CA GLU A 344 7.84 -35.25 -7.96
C GLU A 344 8.30 -35.01 -6.52
N LEU A 345 7.47 -35.45 -5.57
CA LEU A 345 7.78 -35.38 -4.15
C LEU A 345 8.87 -36.41 -3.78
N GLU A 346 9.96 -35.96 -3.19
CA GLU A 346 11.06 -36.79 -2.71
C GLU A 346 11.23 -36.65 -1.19
N ASN A 347 12.05 -37.51 -0.60
CA ASN A 347 12.37 -37.47 0.83
C ASN A 347 13.44 -36.42 1.14
N LYS A 348 13.07 -35.13 1.05
CA LYS A 348 13.97 -34.00 1.25
C LYS A 348 13.45 -33.00 2.28
N THR A 349 14.29 -32.08 2.68
CA THR A 349 13.92 -30.86 3.41
C THR A 349 13.72 -29.73 2.42
N TYR A 350 12.46 -29.34 2.24
CA TYR A 350 12.08 -28.29 1.29
C TYR A 350 12.00 -26.93 1.97
N ILE A 351 12.58 -25.93 1.33
CA ILE A 351 12.56 -24.54 1.78
C ILE A 351 11.96 -23.68 0.69
N CYS A 352 11.02 -22.82 1.04
CA CYS A 352 10.57 -21.72 0.20
C CYS A 352 10.91 -20.40 0.90
N ILE A 353 11.34 -19.39 0.15
CA ILE A 353 11.77 -18.08 0.66
C ILE A 353 10.81 -17.01 0.17
N LEU A 354 10.16 -16.31 1.09
CA LEU A 354 9.42 -15.09 0.84
C LEU A 354 10.35 -13.89 1.07
N MET A 355 10.61 -13.14 0.03
CA MET A 355 11.24 -11.83 0.07
C MET A 355 10.15 -10.80 0.34
N ALA A 356 10.04 -10.33 1.58
CA ALA A 356 8.88 -9.60 2.07
C ALA A 356 9.10 -8.10 2.27
N ASP A 357 7.97 -7.41 2.56
CA ASP A 357 7.87 -5.99 2.86
C ASP A 357 8.19 -5.08 1.65
N TYR A 358 7.75 -5.51 0.46
CA TYR A 358 7.64 -4.64 -0.71
C TYR A 358 6.18 -4.29 -1.02
N ASP A 359 5.37 -4.35 0.00
CA ASP A 359 3.93 -4.13 0.04
C ASP A 359 3.50 -2.67 0.06
N SER A 360 4.46 -1.74 0.14
CA SER A 360 4.21 -0.31 0.18
C SER A 360 4.99 0.44 -0.89
N GLY A 361 4.59 1.69 -1.18
CA GLY A 361 5.13 2.47 -2.29
C GLY A 361 6.65 2.58 -2.27
N THR A 362 7.25 3.15 -1.23
CA THR A 362 8.71 3.31 -1.14
C THR A 362 9.47 1.99 -1.15
N PRO A 363 9.12 0.97 -0.37
CA PRO A 363 9.72 -0.36 -0.49
C PRO A 363 9.64 -0.94 -1.90
N LEU A 364 8.55 -0.74 -2.62
CA LEU A 364 8.41 -1.21 -3.99
C LEU A 364 9.41 -0.51 -4.94
N TYR A 365 9.37 0.81 -5.03
CA TYR A 365 10.13 1.49 -6.07
C TYR A 365 11.60 1.82 -5.72
N GLU A 366 11.97 1.79 -4.42
CA GLU A 366 13.36 2.02 -3.99
C GLU A 366 14.04 0.74 -3.53
N PHE A 367 13.46 0.02 -2.55
CA PHE A 367 14.14 -1.10 -1.91
C PHE A 367 14.14 -2.33 -2.80
N LEU A 368 13.00 -2.68 -3.38
CA LEU A 368 12.93 -3.79 -4.33
C LEU A 368 13.85 -3.54 -5.52
N LEU A 369 13.86 -2.32 -6.08
CA LEU A 369 14.75 -1.96 -7.18
C LEU A 369 16.21 -2.20 -6.85
N LYS A 370 16.66 -1.85 -5.63
CA LYS A 370 18.03 -2.09 -5.16
C LYS A 370 18.39 -3.57 -5.18
N PHE A 371 17.49 -4.43 -4.68
CA PHE A 371 17.69 -5.87 -4.61
C PHE A 371 17.43 -6.57 -5.95
N TRP A 372 16.56 -6.01 -6.78
CA TRP A 372 16.27 -6.49 -8.13
C TRP A 372 17.50 -6.48 -9.04
N ASN A 373 18.37 -5.50 -8.84
CA ASN A 373 19.61 -5.35 -9.59
C ASN A 373 20.79 -6.16 -9.02
N ASP A 374 20.54 -7.05 -8.05
CA ASP A 374 21.59 -7.96 -7.53
C ASP A 374 21.99 -8.99 -8.59
N LYS A 375 23.29 -9.17 -8.77
CA LYS A 375 23.85 -10.08 -9.79
C LYS A 375 23.54 -11.56 -9.55
N LYS A 376 23.14 -11.90 -8.33
CA LYS A 376 22.77 -13.25 -7.89
C LYS A 376 21.27 -13.52 -8.00
N ARG A 377 20.47 -12.51 -8.36
CA ARG A 377 19.05 -12.72 -8.63
C ARG A 377 18.88 -13.70 -9.79
N GLY A 378 17.99 -14.67 -9.60
CA GLY A 378 17.75 -15.74 -10.55
C GLY A 378 18.58 -17.01 -10.34
N ASP A 379 19.58 -17.01 -9.44
CA ASP A 379 20.37 -18.23 -9.15
C ASP A 379 19.56 -19.27 -8.34
N ILE A 380 18.58 -18.83 -7.53
CA ILE A 380 17.62 -19.69 -6.82
C ILE A 380 16.21 -19.12 -6.93
N PRO A 381 15.16 -19.94 -6.75
CA PRO A 381 13.78 -19.45 -6.69
C PRO A 381 13.55 -18.52 -5.50
N LEU A 382 12.97 -17.34 -5.76
CA LEU A 382 12.56 -16.36 -4.74
C LEU A 382 11.14 -15.90 -5.01
N LEU A 383 10.33 -15.86 -3.94
CA LEU A 383 8.97 -15.32 -3.97
C LEU A 383 8.99 -13.87 -3.46
N TRP A 384 8.66 -12.91 -4.32
CA TRP A 384 8.62 -11.50 -3.98
C TRP A 384 7.22 -11.10 -3.54
N GLY A 385 7.11 -10.66 -2.29
CA GLY A 385 5.86 -10.20 -1.72
C GLY A 385 5.62 -8.73 -2.09
N ILE A 386 4.55 -8.44 -2.82
CA ILE A 386 4.13 -7.09 -3.19
C ILE A 386 2.63 -6.91 -2.89
N ASN A 387 2.22 -5.70 -2.52
CA ASN A 387 0.80 -5.43 -2.35
C ASN A 387 0.11 -5.30 -3.72
N PRO A 388 -0.86 -6.15 -4.05
CA PRO A 388 -1.54 -6.11 -5.33
C PRO A 388 -2.23 -4.78 -5.64
N ASN A 389 -2.67 -4.02 -4.64
CA ASN A 389 -3.30 -2.71 -4.82
C ASN A 389 -2.36 -1.67 -5.43
N LEU A 390 -1.03 -1.83 -5.29
CA LEU A 390 -0.06 -0.92 -5.89
C LEU A 390 -0.12 -0.87 -7.42
N VAL A 391 -0.79 -1.83 -8.06
CA VAL A 391 -1.07 -1.77 -9.50
C VAL A 391 -2.01 -0.62 -9.88
N GLU A 392 -2.74 -0.02 -8.95
CA GLU A 392 -3.57 1.17 -9.19
C GLU A 392 -2.81 2.47 -8.99
N THR A 393 -1.80 2.47 -8.13
CA THR A 393 -0.98 3.66 -7.83
C THR A 393 0.32 3.71 -8.62
N TYR A 394 0.94 2.54 -8.86
CA TYR A 394 2.21 2.39 -9.58
C TYR A 394 2.17 1.27 -10.64
N PRO A 395 1.21 1.30 -11.59
CA PRO A 395 1.03 0.22 -12.57
C PRO A 395 2.26 0.02 -13.47
N ASP A 396 2.94 1.09 -13.82
CA ASP A 396 4.17 1.09 -14.64
C ASP A 396 5.37 0.47 -13.91
N ILE A 397 5.51 0.71 -12.62
CA ILE A 397 6.58 0.14 -11.80
C ILE A 397 6.35 -1.37 -11.60
N ILE A 398 5.13 -1.79 -11.30
CA ILE A 398 4.80 -3.21 -11.19
C ILE A 398 5.02 -3.92 -12.54
N SER A 399 4.58 -3.31 -13.64
CA SER A 399 4.83 -3.83 -14.98
C SER A 399 6.33 -4.03 -15.26
N TYR A 400 7.17 -3.07 -14.87
CA TYR A 400 8.61 -3.19 -15.01
C TYR A 400 9.18 -4.44 -14.32
N PHE A 401 8.75 -4.72 -13.08
CA PHE A 401 9.22 -5.91 -12.37
C PHE A 401 8.74 -7.21 -13.03
N TYR A 402 7.47 -7.25 -13.48
CA TYR A 402 6.94 -8.41 -14.21
C TYR A 402 7.60 -8.63 -15.56
N GLU A 403 7.99 -7.59 -16.27
CA GLU A 403 8.65 -7.69 -17.57
C GLU A 403 10.13 -8.08 -17.48
N THR A 404 10.78 -7.74 -16.35
CA THR A 404 12.22 -7.96 -16.14
C THR A 404 12.52 -9.11 -15.18
N HIS A 405 11.49 -9.90 -14.81
CA HIS A 405 11.69 -11.07 -13.95
C HIS A 405 12.49 -12.18 -14.65
N SER A 406 13.21 -12.97 -13.86
CA SER A 406 13.85 -14.22 -14.31
C SER A 406 12.90 -15.42 -14.12
N GLU A 407 13.28 -16.59 -14.64
CA GLU A 407 12.51 -17.83 -14.44
C GLU A 407 12.44 -18.27 -12.97
N ASN A 408 13.26 -17.71 -12.09
CA ASN A 408 13.32 -17.98 -10.66
C ASN A 408 12.71 -16.85 -9.79
N ASP A 409 12.10 -15.83 -10.40
CA ASP A 409 11.38 -14.78 -9.69
C ASP A 409 9.87 -15.02 -9.77
N TYR A 410 9.21 -15.05 -8.62
CA TYR A 410 7.77 -15.25 -8.47
C TYR A 410 7.19 -14.12 -7.65
N PHE A 411 5.92 -13.77 -7.87
CA PHE A 411 5.23 -12.72 -7.14
C PHE A 411 4.01 -13.27 -6.42
N ALA A 412 3.77 -12.78 -5.21
CA ALA A 412 2.56 -13.05 -4.45
C ALA A 412 2.15 -11.85 -3.63
N ALA A 413 0.90 -11.88 -3.13
CA ALA A 413 0.42 -10.83 -2.25
C ALA A 413 1.22 -10.81 -0.94
N ASP A 414 1.63 -9.62 -0.54
CA ASP A 414 2.20 -9.34 0.76
C ASP A 414 1.18 -8.57 1.61
N ALA A 415 1.32 -8.59 2.95
CA ALA A 415 0.45 -7.87 3.87
C ALA A 415 -1.05 -8.20 3.72
N SER A 416 -1.41 -9.44 3.98
CA SER A 416 -2.73 -10.08 4.02
C SER A 416 -3.26 -10.56 2.68
N ALA A 417 -3.67 -9.68 1.78
CA ALA A 417 -4.25 -10.04 0.49
C ALA A 417 -4.07 -8.85 -0.49
N ALA A 418 -5.10 -8.42 -1.20
CA ALA A 418 -5.09 -7.17 -1.93
C ALA A 418 -5.41 -6.01 -0.96
N GLY A 419 -4.39 -5.56 -0.25
CA GLY A 419 -4.43 -4.59 0.82
C GLY A 419 -4.28 -5.20 2.21
N TYR A 420 -3.68 -4.43 3.12
CA TYR A 420 -3.43 -4.86 4.48
C TYR A 420 -4.72 -4.76 5.32
N MET A 421 -5.17 -5.88 5.83
CA MET A 421 -6.37 -6.00 6.66
C MET A 421 -6.28 -7.23 7.56
N ASN A 422 -7.14 -7.28 8.57
CA ASN A 422 -7.34 -8.45 9.40
C ASN A 422 -8.59 -9.21 8.92
N PRO A 423 -8.44 -10.32 8.17
CA PRO A 423 -9.57 -10.99 7.55
C PRO A 423 -10.63 -11.49 8.54
N ASN A 424 -10.23 -11.92 9.75
CA ASN A 424 -11.18 -12.32 10.79
C ASN A 424 -12.07 -11.18 11.32
N ARG A 425 -11.72 -9.93 11.02
CA ARG A 425 -12.49 -8.74 11.43
C ARG A 425 -13.50 -8.29 10.39
N ILE A 426 -13.47 -8.87 9.20
CA ILE A 426 -14.48 -8.60 8.17
C ILE A 426 -15.77 -9.29 8.57
N GLU A 427 -16.86 -8.55 8.64
CA GLU A 427 -18.16 -9.11 8.97
C GLU A 427 -18.58 -10.14 7.91
N THR A 428 -19.17 -11.26 8.35
CA THR A 428 -19.50 -12.40 7.47
C THR A 428 -20.32 -12.01 6.25
N GLU A 429 -21.23 -11.03 6.38
CA GLU A 429 -22.05 -10.53 5.28
C GLU A 429 -21.24 -9.83 4.18
N TYR A 430 -20.03 -9.33 4.50
CA TYR A 430 -19.14 -8.66 3.56
C TYR A 430 -18.04 -9.56 2.97
N LEU A 431 -17.95 -10.82 3.37
CA LEU A 431 -16.99 -11.77 2.77
C LEU A 431 -17.13 -11.91 1.26
N PRO A 432 -18.33 -11.90 0.63
CA PRO A 432 -18.45 -11.88 -0.82
C PRO A 432 -17.80 -10.66 -1.47
N LEU A 433 -17.89 -9.49 -0.83
CA LEU A 433 -17.24 -8.26 -1.29
C LEU A 433 -15.72 -8.39 -1.22
N PHE A 434 -15.20 -8.88 -0.09
CA PHE A 434 -13.78 -9.18 0.10
C PHE A 434 -13.25 -10.15 -0.96
N ILE A 435 -13.99 -11.23 -1.26
CA ILE A 435 -13.62 -12.19 -2.31
C ILE A 435 -13.54 -11.51 -3.67
N ASN A 436 -14.56 -10.75 -4.07
CA ASN A 436 -14.60 -10.07 -5.37
C ASN A 436 -13.46 -9.05 -5.51
N HIS A 437 -13.17 -8.28 -4.44
CA HIS A 437 -12.06 -7.35 -4.39
C HIS A 437 -10.71 -8.05 -4.66
N ASN A 438 -10.45 -9.15 -3.95
CA ASN A 438 -9.21 -9.90 -4.11
C ASN A 438 -9.12 -10.55 -5.48
N GLN A 439 -10.19 -11.17 -5.99
CA GLN A 439 -10.21 -11.75 -7.32
C GLN A 439 -9.85 -10.75 -8.42
N LYS A 440 -10.29 -9.49 -8.31
CA LYS A 440 -9.93 -8.42 -9.26
C LYS A 440 -8.41 -8.28 -9.38
N PHE A 441 -7.73 -8.08 -8.26
CA PHE A 441 -6.29 -7.81 -8.23
C PHE A 441 -5.44 -9.07 -8.51
N TYR A 442 -5.83 -10.21 -7.94
CA TYR A 442 -5.14 -11.47 -8.17
C TYR A 442 -5.20 -11.90 -9.63
N ASN A 443 -6.37 -11.74 -10.27
CA ASN A 443 -6.50 -12.01 -11.71
C ASN A 443 -5.65 -11.04 -12.55
N GLN A 444 -5.59 -9.77 -12.18
CA GLN A 444 -4.81 -8.75 -12.89
C GLN A 444 -3.32 -9.05 -12.85
N LEU A 445 -2.82 -9.57 -11.72
CA LEU A 445 -1.41 -9.85 -11.47
C LEU A 445 -1.05 -11.34 -11.62
N ASP A 446 -2.01 -12.19 -12.03
CA ASP A 446 -1.82 -13.64 -12.14
C ASP A 446 -1.32 -14.28 -10.83
N MET A 447 -1.81 -13.79 -9.68
CA MET A 447 -1.47 -14.31 -8.36
C MET A 447 -2.48 -15.37 -7.91
N THR A 448 -2.00 -16.39 -7.20
CA THR A 448 -2.81 -17.48 -6.65
C THR A 448 -2.31 -17.92 -5.27
N LEU A 449 -1.44 -17.11 -4.66
CA LEU A 449 -0.80 -17.35 -3.38
C LEU A 449 -0.99 -16.16 -2.46
N SER A 450 -1.33 -16.41 -1.18
CA SER A 450 -1.35 -15.43 -0.09
C SER A 450 -0.37 -15.87 1.00
N PRO A 451 0.93 -15.63 0.81
CA PRO A 451 1.98 -16.21 1.64
C PRO A 451 2.15 -15.53 2.99
N MET A 452 1.57 -14.33 3.20
CA MET A 452 1.72 -13.58 4.45
C MET A 452 0.40 -12.90 4.84
N VAL A 453 -0.53 -13.67 5.39
CA VAL A 453 -1.75 -13.11 5.98
C VAL A 453 -1.50 -12.79 7.44
N LEU A 454 -1.63 -11.51 7.78
CA LEU A 454 -1.47 -10.99 9.13
C LEU A 454 -2.83 -10.88 9.80
N ASP A 455 -2.99 -11.51 10.96
CA ASP A 455 -4.21 -11.42 11.76
C ASP A 455 -3.88 -11.52 13.25
N TRP A 456 -4.84 -11.21 14.11
CA TRP A 456 -4.69 -11.34 15.55
C TRP A 456 -4.95 -12.77 16.04
N ASP A 457 -5.80 -13.47 15.32
CA ASP A 457 -6.25 -14.81 15.65
C ASP A 457 -5.99 -15.78 14.50
N GLU A 458 -6.08 -17.08 14.79
CA GLU A 458 -6.08 -18.11 13.75
C GLU A 458 -7.22 -17.86 12.75
N PRO A 459 -6.96 -17.97 11.43
CA PRO A 459 -7.98 -17.80 10.41
C PRO A 459 -9.18 -18.71 10.63
N SER A 460 -10.38 -18.12 10.72
CA SER A 460 -11.63 -18.85 10.85
C SER A 460 -11.93 -19.72 9.64
N ALA A 461 -12.89 -20.64 9.77
CA ALA A 461 -13.34 -21.47 8.66
C ALA A 461 -13.85 -20.61 7.48
N ASP A 462 -14.62 -19.56 7.77
CA ASP A 462 -15.18 -18.67 6.76
C ASP A 462 -14.08 -17.86 6.03
N VAL A 463 -13.05 -17.42 6.76
CA VAL A 463 -11.86 -16.77 6.18
C VAL A 463 -11.11 -17.74 5.27
N LYS A 464 -10.82 -18.95 5.73
CA LYS A 464 -10.16 -19.97 4.89
C LYS A 464 -10.99 -20.31 3.66
N ASP A 465 -12.32 -20.37 3.77
CA ASP A 465 -13.23 -20.58 2.64
C ASP A 465 -13.15 -19.41 1.63
N ALA A 466 -13.08 -18.17 2.11
CA ALA A 466 -12.91 -17.01 1.25
C ALA A 466 -11.59 -17.07 0.48
N PHE A 467 -10.48 -17.38 1.14
CA PHE A 467 -9.17 -17.48 0.49
C PHE A 467 -9.10 -18.58 -0.58
N THR A 468 -9.85 -19.70 -0.44
CA THR A 468 -9.92 -20.71 -1.51
C THR A 468 -10.41 -20.17 -2.84
N GLN A 469 -11.12 -19.02 -2.86
CA GLN A 469 -11.72 -18.44 -4.07
C GLN A 469 -10.73 -17.60 -4.90
N PHE A 470 -9.60 -17.16 -4.32
CA PHE A 470 -8.62 -16.34 -5.04
C PHE A 470 -7.16 -16.76 -4.77
N SER A 471 -6.90 -17.56 -3.74
CA SER A 471 -5.57 -18.05 -3.35
C SER A 471 -5.51 -19.58 -3.23
N PRO A 472 -5.98 -20.35 -4.23
CA PRO A 472 -6.14 -21.81 -4.12
C PRO A 472 -4.81 -22.57 -4.02
N ASP A 473 -3.71 -21.98 -4.46
CA ASP A 473 -2.39 -22.63 -4.52
C ASP A 473 -1.61 -22.54 -3.21
N GLY A 474 -1.98 -21.62 -2.30
CA GLY A 474 -1.36 -21.55 -0.99
C GLY A 474 -1.78 -20.36 -0.15
N PHE A 475 -1.87 -20.61 1.14
CA PHE A 475 -2.20 -19.66 2.18
C PHE A 475 -1.25 -19.85 3.34
N ALA A 476 -0.58 -18.80 3.77
CA ALA A 476 0.22 -18.85 4.97
C ALA A 476 -0.05 -17.61 5.84
N THR A 477 0.11 -17.75 7.16
CA THR A 477 -0.26 -16.71 8.11
C THR A 477 0.80 -16.50 9.17
N ILE A 478 0.85 -15.27 9.68
CA ILE A 478 1.47 -14.90 10.94
C ILE A 478 0.36 -14.38 11.85
N VAL A 479 0.19 -15.02 13.02
CA VAL A 479 -0.74 -14.55 14.03
C VAL A 479 -0.01 -13.61 14.99
N MET A 480 -0.51 -12.39 15.13
CA MET A 480 0.17 -11.32 15.87
C MET A 480 -0.13 -11.35 17.37
N ASP A 481 -1.29 -11.87 17.78
CA ASP A 481 -1.74 -11.97 19.18
C ASP A 481 -1.54 -10.70 20.03
N LEU A 482 -1.74 -9.52 19.40
CA LEU A 482 -1.52 -8.21 20.05
C LEU A 482 -2.38 -8.04 21.32
N HIS A 483 -3.60 -8.57 21.30
CA HIS A 483 -4.56 -8.47 22.38
C HIS A 483 -4.47 -9.60 23.41
N ASN A 484 -3.42 -10.43 23.33
CA ASN A 484 -3.21 -11.59 24.19
C ASN A 484 -4.44 -12.53 24.22
N SER A 485 -5.06 -12.72 23.08
CA SER A 485 -6.20 -13.62 22.88
C SER A 485 -5.82 -15.10 22.96
N GLY A 486 -4.51 -15.40 22.89
CA GLY A 486 -3.96 -16.74 22.79
C GLY A 486 -3.99 -17.30 21.38
N GLY A 487 -4.18 -16.40 20.38
CA GLY A 487 -4.14 -16.74 18.97
C GLY A 487 -2.82 -17.41 18.58
N ARG A 488 -2.90 -18.38 17.67
CA ARG A 488 -1.73 -19.11 17.16
C ARG A 488 -1.84 -19.28 15.66
N SER A 489 -0.68 -19.29 15.02
CA SER A 489 -0.62 -19.73 13.62
C SER A 489 -1.10 -21.18 13.52
N PRO A 490 -1.88 -21.52 12.49
CA PRO A 490 -2.45 -22.85 12.34
C PRO A 490 -1.35 -23.89 12.17
N GLU A 491 -1.60 -25.10 12.66
CA GLU A 491 -0.78 -26.24 12.29
C GLU A 491 -0.91 -26.49 10.77
N PRO A 492 0.17 -26.87 10.11
CA PRO A 492 0.15 -27.13 8.66
C PRO A 492 -0.90 -28.18 8.26
N HIS A 493 -1.78 -27.84 7.35
CA HIS A 493 -2.85 -28.74 6.86
C HIS A 493 -3.32 -28.35 5.47
N VAL A 494 -4.24 -29.16 4.91
CA VAL A 494 -4.92 -28.84 3.65
C VAL A 494 -6.39 -28.53 3.92
N TRP A 495 -6.82 -27.32 3.54
CA TRP A 495 -8.21 -26.87 3.68
C TRP A 495 -8.91 -26.86 2.34
N LYS A 496 -9.85 -27.77 2.11
CA LYS A 496 -10.61 -27.88 0.86
C LYS A 496 -9.73 -27.83 -0.40
N GLY A 497 -8.55 -28.42 -0.31
CA GLY A 497 -7.59 -28.47 -1.39
C GLY A 497 -6.58 -27.30 -1.45
N MET A 498 -6.70 -26.30 -0.59
CA MET A 498 -5.74 -25.21 -0.42
C MET A 498 -4.75 -25.56 0.69
N PRO A 499 -3.43 -25.55 0.45
CA PRO A 499 -2.41 -25.63 1.49
C PRO A 499 -2.53 -24.48 2.48
N VAL A 500 -2.50 -24.80 3.77
CA VAL A 500 -2.49 -23.82 4.87
C VAL A 500 -1.24 -24.03 5.70
N MET A 501 -0.43 -23.00 5.84
CA MET A 501 0.86 -23.09 6.50
C MET A 501 1.07 -21.97 7.52
N ASN A 502 2.10 -22.15 8.32
CA ASN A 502 2.67 -21.13 9.17
C ASN A 502 3.87 -20.50 8.44
N LEU A 503 3.90 -19.19 8.33
CA LEU A 503 5.06 -18.46 7.83
C LEU A 503 6.05 -18.23 8.98
N LEU A 504 7.25 -18.75 8.82
CA LEU A 504 8.32 -18.57 9.80
C LEU A 504 9.03 -17.24 9.56
N ASN A 505 9.21 -16.47 10.62
CA ASN A 505 9.91 -15.19 10.60
C ASN A 505 11.17 -15.20 11.50
N PRO A 506 12.15 -16.08 11.22
CA PRO A 506 13.32 -16.23 12.08
C PRO A 506 14.33 -15.09 11.93
N VAL A 507 14.40 -14.48 10.74
CA VAL A 507 15.38 -13.47 10.37
C VAL A 507 14.67 -12.31 9.68
N ASN A 508 14.57 -11.18 10.36
CA ASN A 508 13.95 -10.00 9.77
C ASN A 508 14.80 -9.43 8.62
N GLN A 509 16.09 -9.18 8.89
CA GLN A 509 17.07 -8.76 7.87
C GLN A 509 18.37 -9.56 8.02
N ILE A 510 18.94 -9.97 6.90
CA ILE A 510 20.24 -10.65 6.90
C ILE A 510 21.35 -9.60 7.01
N THR A 511 21.85 -9.37 8.21
CA THR A 511 23.03 -8.55 8.45
C THR A 511 24.33 -9.37 8.46
N ASN A 512 24.22 -10.66 8.82
CA ASN A 512 25.30 -11.64 8.81
C ASN A 512 24.74 -13.00 8.42
N SER A 513 25.15 -13.51 7.25
CA SER A 513 24.63 -14.77 6.70
C SER A 513 24.93 -15.98 7.57
N ASP A 514 26.07 -16.03 8.29
CA ASP A 514 26.42 -17.14 9.17
C ASP A 514 25.50 -17.21 10.39
N VAL A 515 25.24 -16.07 11.03
CA VAL A 515 24.29 -15.97 12.15
C VAL A 515 22.87 -16.29 11.69
N SER A 516 22.46 -15.79 10.52
CA SER A 516 21.16 -16.05 9.94
C SER A 516 20.96 -17.54 9.63
N ALA A 517 22.00 -18.22 9.15
CA ALA A 517 21.96 -19.67 8.92
C ALA A 517 21.80 -20.47 10.24
N ASP A 518 22.44 -20.03 11.34
CA ASP A 518 22.25 -20.65 12.67
C ASP A 518 20.80 -20.47 13.15
N ILE A 519 20.23 -19.27 12.98
CA ILE A 519 18.85 -18.96 13.36
C ILE A 519 17.88 -19.83 12.53
N MET A 520 18.03 -19.89 11.22
CA MET A 520 17.20 -20.74 10.35
C MET A 520 17.34 -22.22 10.72
N SER A 521 18.57 -22.68 11.00
CA SER A 521 18.83 -24.06 11.45
C SER A 521 18.10 -24.43 12.72
N ALA A 522 17.91 -23.48 13.65
CA ALA A 522 17.20 -23.71 14.91
C ALA A 522 15.72 -24.03 14.72
N HIS A 523 15.10 -23.62 13.60
CA HIS A 523 13.73 -23.97 13.25
C HIS A 523 13.59 -25.37 12.63
N ILE A 524 14.70 -26.00 12.24
CA ILE A 524 14.71 -27.34 11.64
C ILE A 524 15.12 -28.34 12.73
N PRO A 525 14.25 -29.27 13.15
CA PRO A 525 14.55 -30.21 14.23
C PRO A 525 15.87 -30.97 14.05
N LEU A 526 16.54 -31.23 15.16
CA LEU A 526 17.82 -32.00 15.18
C LEU A 526 17.63 -33.51 14.97
N LYS A 527 16.42 -34.02 15.10
CA LYS A 527 16.11 -35.46 14.94
C LYS A 527 15.35 -35.67 13.63
N TYR A 528 15.92 -36.62 12.86
CA TYR A 528 15.23 -37.19 11.72
C TYR A 528 13.93 -37.77 12.13
N THR A 529 12.93 -37.11 11.81
CA THR A 529 11.66 -37.68 11.93
C THR A 529 11.03 -37.74 10.59
N CYS A 530 10.58 -37.92 9.88
CA CYS A 530 9.77 -38.02 8.71
C CYS A 530 10.18 -36.94 7.67
N VAL A 531 10.89 -37.31 6.69
CA VAL A 531 10.96 -36.58 5.43
C VAL A 531 9.81 -37.08 4.54
N PRO A 532 9.21 -36.22 3.72
CA PRO A 532 9.58 -34.83 3.44
C PRO A 532 9.18 -33.86 4.56
N THR A 533 9.92 -32.74 4.66
CA THR A 533 9.60 -31.63 5.58
C THR A 533 9.60 -30.30 4.82
N PHE A 534 8.79 -29.35 5.27
CA PHE A 534 8.52 -28.10 4.58
C PHE A 534 8.71 -26.90 5.52
N TYR A 535 9.57 -25.96 5.10
CA TYR A 535 9.85 -24.74 5.87
C TYR A 535 9.65 -23.53 4.96
N PHE A 536 8.75 -22.64 5.35
CA PHE A 536 8.47 -21.41 4.64
C PHE A 536 9.02 -20.22 5.44
N PHE A 537 10.06 -19.57 4.92
CA PHE A 537 10.77 -18.51 5.62
C PHE A 537 10.49 -17.14 4.98
N ARG A 538 10.16 -16.15 5.84
CA ARG A 538 10.10 -14.73 5.49
C ARG A 538 11.47 -14.09 5.73
N ILE A 539 11.94 -13.32 4.77
CA ILE A 539 13.17 -12.51 4.86
C ILE A 539 12.85 -11.11 4.34
N VAL A 540 13.13 -10.09 5.14
CA VAL A 540 12.83 -8.69 4.83
C VAL A 540 14.07 -7.99 4.28
N TRP A 541 13.92 -7.19 3.25
CA TRP A 541 14.90 -6.23 2.71
C TRP A 541 16.36 -6.75 2.66
N SER A 542 16.52 -7.95 2.18
CA SER A 542 17.83 -8.59 2.00
C SER A 542 18.12 -8.83 0.52
N SER A 543 19.39 -8.80 0.14
CA SER A 543 19.75 -9.07 -1.26
C SER A 543 19.70 -10.56 -1.59
N PRO A 544 19.41 -10.94 -2.84
CA PRO A 544 19.55 -12.31 -3.30
C PRO A 544 20.90 -12.96 -2.95
N PHE A 545 22.00 -12.20 -3.06
CA PHE A 545 23.32 -12.67 -2.63
C PHE A 545 23.36 -13.07 -1.15
N GLN A 546 22.79 -12.25 -0.26
CA GLN A 546 22.76 -12.56 1.18
C GLN A 546 21.91 -13.81 1.47
N VAL A 547 20.76 -13.95 0.80
CA VAL A 547 19.90 -15.12 0.93
C VAL A 547 20.60 -16.39 0.47
N ILE A 548 21.19 -16.37 -0.72
CA ILE A 548 21.92 -17.54 -1.28
C ILE A 548 23.05 -17.95 -0.35
N ASN A 549 23.87 -16.99 0.09
CA ASN A 549 24.97 -17.27 0.98
C ASN A 549 24.50 -17.86 2.34
N THR A 550 23.37 -17.40 2.85
CA THR A 550 22.75 -17.95 4.07
C THR A 550 22.30 -19.39 3.87
N ILE A 551 21.69 -19.71 2.71
CA ILE A 551 21.25 -21.08 2.39
C ILE A 551 22.45 -22.02 2.18
N GLU A 552 23.52 -21.57 1.54
CA GLU A 552 24.75 -22.35 1.38
C GLU A 552 25.37 -22.68 2.75
N LEU A 553 25.49 -21.68 3.64
CA LEU A 553 25.96 -21.88 5.01
C LEU A 553 25.03 -22.79 5.83
N LEU A 554 23.72 -22.69 5.65
CA LEU A 554 22.76 -23.62 6.28
C LEU A 554 23.01 -25.05 5.84
N LYS A 555 23.24 -25.31 4.55
CA LYS A 555 23.58 -26.65 4.03
C LYS A 555 24.91 -27.17 4.59
N GLU A 556 25.91 -26.31 4.73
CA GLU A 556 27.19 -26.65 5.34
C GLU A 556 27.07 -27.03 6.83
N LYS A 557 26.22 -26.28 7.58
CA LYS A 557 25.96 -26.51 9.01
C LYS A 557 25.09 -27.75 9.26
N ARG A 558 24.27 -28.13 8.29
CA ARG A 558 23.31 -29.25 8.37
C ARG A 558 23.54 -30.27 7.24
N PRO A 559 24.77 -30.85 7.13
CA PRO A 559 25.13 -31.77 6.03
C PRO A 559 24.32 -33.07 6.04
N GLU A 560 23.63 -33.36 7.13
CA GLU A 560 22.74 -34.50 7.25
C GLU A 560 21.39 -34.29 6.56
N LEU A 561 21.04 -33.06 6.21
CA LEU A 561 19.79 -32.73 5.54
C LEU A 561 20.02 -32.59 4.03
N ASP A 562 19.18 -33.25 3.25
CA ASP A 562 19.06 -32.97 1.81
C ASP A 562 18.13 -31.77 1.62
N ILE A 563 18.70 -30.55 1.62
CA ILE A 563 17.95 -29.30 1.53
C ILE A 563 17.80 -28.89 0.07
N GLU A 564 16.55 -28.73 -0.38
CA GLU A 564 16.19 -28.14 -1.67
C GLU A 564 15.39 -26.85 -1.49
N VAL A 565 15.82 -25.77 -2.17
CA VAL A 565 15.02 -24.54 -2.26
C VAL A 565 14.10 -24.68 -3.46
N LEU A 566 12.79 -24.56 -3.22
CA LEU A 566 11.77 -24.70 -4.25
C LEU A 566 11.13 -23.35 -4.60
N ASP A 567 10.66 -23.26 -5.84
CA ASP A 567 9.70 -22.28 -6.22
C ASP A 567 8.38 -22.46 -5.45
N PRO A 568 7.57 -21.39 -5.27
CA PRO A 568 6.40 -21.47 -4.42
C PRO A 568 5.35 -22.47 -4.93
N TYR A 569 5.18 -22.63 -6.24
CA TYR A 569 4.15 -23.52 -6.79
C TYR A 569 4.48 -25.00 -6.54
N ASN A 570 5.72 -25.41 -6.78
CA ASN A 570 6.17 -26.76 -6.43
C ASN A 570 6.16 -26.98 -4.92
N PHE A 571 6.59 -26.00 -4.13
CA PHE A 571 6.60 -26.09 -2.68
C PHE A 571 5.20 -26.35 -2.10
N PHE A 572 4.22 -25.53 -2.46
CA PHE A 572 2.85 -25.68 -1.96
C PHE A 572 2.14 -26.90 -2.56
N ASN A 573 2.42 -27.27 -3.82
CA ASN A 573 1.84 -28.48 -4.41
C ASN A 573 2.35 -29.76 -3.72
N MET A 574 3.66 -29.89 -3.50
CA MET A 574 4.25 -31.03 -2.78
C MET A 574 3.78 -31.11 -1.34
N PHE A 575 3.65 -29.95 -0.67
CA PHE A 575 3.05 -29.89 0.66
C PHE A 575 1.62 -30.44 0.65
N LYS A 576 0.80 -30.02 -0.31
CA LYS A 576 -0.56 -30.49 -0.48
C LYS A 576 -0.62 -32.00 -0.71
N GLU A 577 0.22 -32.54 -1.58
CA GLU A 577 0.32 -34.00 -1.83
C GLU A 577 0.62 -34.74 -0.53
N HIS A 578 1.67 -34.35 0.19
CA HIS A 578 2.07 -34.99 1.45
C HIS A 578 0.98 -34.98 2.52
N TYR A 579 0.32 -33.82 2.74
CA TYR A 579 -0.69 -33.69 3.79
C TYR A 579 -2.09 -34.17 3.39
N SER A 580 -2.36 -34.39 2.09
CA SER A 580 -3.61 -34.99 1.62
C SER A 580 -3.63 -36.53 1.75
N GLU A 581 -2.47 -37.16 1.85
CA GLU A 581 -2.31 -38.60 2.00
C GLU A 581 -2.35 -39.06 3.48
N GLN A 582 -2.30 -38.13 4.43
CA GLN A 582 -2.42 -38.37 5.87
C GLN A 582 -3.85 -38.18 6.36
#